data_9eda2b425b7a7f6d0a3b36946047c9a1
#
_entry.id   9eda2b425b7a7f6d0a3b36946047c9a1
#
_cell.length_a   1.000
_cell.length_b   1.000
_cell.length_c   1.000
_cell.angle_alpha   90.00
_cell.angle_beta   90.00
_cell.angle_gamma   90.00
#
_symmetry.space_group_name_H-M   'P 1'
#
loop_
_entity.id
_entity.type
_entity.pdbx_description
1 polymer ?
#
loop_
_entity_poly.entity_id
_entity_poly.type
_entity_poly.pdbx_seq_one_letter_code
_entity_poly.pdbx_strand_id
1 'polypeptide(L)'
;MIRPTESVVPIDAQTAIFGFIAAWFAAQVLSVVLLGVFGQTGGADTPIEVLAVVLCAAWFAYVSGMWIVSTHHGTGSPVDDFGIRVLPIDLLGLGIGVLAQLVVIRIVYLPLGALWPRTFTDEELQRNAEELVDRASGGTTVVLFVLVVFGAPIVEELFYRGLLQRSLLARFNDVVVIIGVAALFAVIHLRPIEYPGLFVFGLIVGMAAMLTGRLGMSIMTHIGFNLTGLLLVL
;
A
#
# COMPACT_ATOMS: atom_id res chain seq x y z
N MET A 1 14.66 -17.34 -16.19
CA MET A 1 13.51 -16.64 -15.59
C MET A 1 12.47 -16.46 -16.71
N ILE A 2 11.30 -17.08 -16.62
CA ILE A 2 10.27 -17.03 -17.67
C ILE A 2 9.54 -15.70 -17.47
N ARG A 3 9.90 -14.67 -18.25
CA ARG A 3 9.04 -13.48 -18.35
C ARG A 3 7.73 -13.94 -18.99
N PRO A 4 6.56 -13.63 -18.39
CA PRO A 4 5.30 -13.77 -19.14
C PRO A 4 5.43 -12.95 -20.43
N THR A 5 4.96 -13.52 -21.55
CA THR A 5 4.97 -12.92 -22.88
C THR A 5 4.82 -11.42 -22.85
N GLU A 6 5.70 -10.71 -23.54
CA GLU A 6 5.83 -9.26 -23.67
C GLU A 6 4.48 -8.53 -23.63
N SER A 7 3.99 -8.25 -22.44
CA SER A 7 2.97 -7.22 -22.28
C SER A 7 3.70 -5.90 -22.48
N VAL A 8 3.46 -5.26 -23.61
CA VAL A 8 3.92 -3.89 -23.85
C VAL A 8 3.53 -3.07 -22.63
N VAL A 9 4.53 -2.58 -21.88
CA VAL A 9 4.29 -1.63 -20.80
C VAL A 9 4.27 -0.25 -21.48
N PRO A 10 3.10 0.34 -21.69
CA PRO A 10 2.98 1.53 -22.52
C PRO A 10 3.50 2.78 -21.85
N ILE A 11 3.54 2.78 -20.49
CA ILE A 11 3.98 3.93 -19.69
C ILE A 11 5.47 3.77 -19.43
N ASP A 12 6.26 4.72 -19.92
CA ASP A 12 7.70 4.75 -19.65
C ASP A 12 8.03 5.07 -18.20
N ALA A 13 9.21 4.63 -17.75
CA ALA A 13 9.65 4.76 -16.36
C ALA A 13 9.72 6.22 -15.89
N GLN A 14 10.11 7.16 -16.75
CA GLN A 14 10.22 8.57 -16.39
C GLN A 14 8.83 9.15 -16.12
N THR A 15 7.88 8.93 -17.02
CA THR A 15 6.47 9.34 -16.87
C THR A 15 5.86 8.74 -15.60
N ALA A 16 6.10 7.44 -15.34
CA ALA A 16 5.60 6.79 -14.14
C ALA A 16 6.17 7.41 -12.85
N ILE A 17 7.47 7.71 -12.79
CA ILE A 17 8.10 8.36 -11.65
C ILE A 17 7.52 9.78 -11.43
N PHE A 18 7.42 10.60 -12.48
CA PHE A 18 6.85 11.93 -12.34
C PHE A 18 5.38 11.92 -11.97
N GLY A 19 4.59 11.03 -12.60
CA GLY A 19 3.18 10.83 -12.25
C GLY A 19 2.97 10.39 -10.81
N PHE A 20 3.81 9.45 -10.33
CA PHE A 20 3.82 9.01 -8.94
C PHE A 20 4.13 10.18 -7.99
N ILE A 21 5.22 10.90 -8.22
CA ILE A 21 5.63 12.03 -7.35
C ILE A 21 4.57 13.13 -7.35
N ALA A 22 4.04 13.50 -8.51
CA ALA A 22 3.03 14.55 -8.63
C ALA A 22 1.73 14.18 -7.90
N ALA A 23 1.23 12.95 -8.09
CA ALA A 23 0.02 12.47 -7.43
C ALA A 23 0.22 12.34 -5.91
N TRP A 24 1.38 11.82 -5.47
CA TRP A 24 1.72 11.75 -4.05
C TRP A 24 1.76 13.15 -3.42
N PHE A 25 2.42 14.10 -4.05
CA PHE A 25 2.51 15.47 -3.55
C PHE A 25 1.13 16.15 -3.51
N ALA A 26 0.32 15.99 -4.56
CA ALA A 26 -1.06 16.48 -4.59
C ALA A 26 -1.90 15.91 -3.45
N ALA A 27 -1.75 14.61 -3.16
CA ALA A 27 -2.42 13.96 -2.04
C ALA A 27 -2.00 14.56 -0.69
N GLN A 28 -0.69 14.83 -0.48
CA GLN A 28 -0.22 15.47 0.76
C GLN A 28 -0.78 16.88 0.91
N VAL A 29 -0.73 17.69 -0.15
CA VAL A 29 -1.27 19.06 -0.13
C VAL A 29 -2.76 19.03 0.18
N LEU A 30 -3.52 18.15 -0.48
CA LEU A 30 -4.97 18.02 -0.26
C LEU A 30 -5.28 17.57 1.17
N SER A 31 -4.49 16.63 1.71
CA SER A 31 -4.63 16.16 3.10
C SER A 31 -4.42 17.30 4.10
N VAL A 32 -3.33 18.07 3.95
CA VAL A 32 -3.04 19.21 4.83
C VAL A 32 -4.12 20.29 4.74
N VAL A 33 -4.59 20.62 3.53
CA VAL A 33 -5.67 21.59 3.34
C VAL A 33 -6.96 21.15 4.01
N LEU A 34 -7.36 19.88 3.83
CA LEU A 34 -8.58 19.36 4.45
C LEU A 34 -8.47 19.30 5.96
N LEU A 35 -7.36 18.84 6.52
CA LEU A 35 -7.12 18.88 7.96
C LEU A 35 -7.27 20.31 8.50
N GLY A 36 -6.68 21.29 7.81
CA GLY A 36 -6.81 22.70 8.16
C GLY A 36 -8.25 23.21 8.10
N VAL A 37 -9.03 22.82 7.07
CA VAL A 37 -10.45 23.17 6.95
C VAL A 37 -11.28 22.61 8.10
N PHE A 38 -10.97 21.38 8.55
CA PHE A 38 -11.63 20.77 9.70
C PHE A 38 -11.05 21.21 11.06
N GLY A 39 -10.04 22.08 11.08
CA GLY A 39 -9.37 22.51 12.32
C GLY A 39 -8.63 21.39 13.02
N GLN A 40 -8.13 20.40 12.28
CA GLN A 40 -7.47 19.19 12.77
C GLN A 40 -5.99 19.16 12.36
N THR A 41 -5.20 18.39 13.09
CA THR A 41 -3.75 18.24 12.82
C THR A 41 -3.37 16.88 12.21
N GLY A 42 -4.31 15.93 12.16
CA GLY A 42 -4.02 14.54 11.77
C GLY A 42 -3.45 13.68 12.91
N GLY A 43 -3.36 14.23 14.14
CA GLY A 43 -2.90 13.51 15.32
C GLY A 43 -3.97 12.62 15.95
N ALA A 44 -3.64 12.08 17.13
CA ALA A 44 -4.49 11.14 17.86
C ALA A 44 -5.89 11.66 18.19
N ASP A 45 -6.07 12.97 18.30
CA ASP A 45 -7.37 13.60 18.60
C ASP A 45 -8.26 13.83 17.37
N THR A 46 -7.75 13.52 16.15
CA THR A 46 -8.53 13.72 14.92
C THR A 46 -9.64 12.68 14.78
N PRO A 47 -10.92 13.09 14.63
CA PRO A 47 -12.03 12.15 14.48
C PRO A 47 -11.85 11.20 13.29
N ILE A 48 -12.31 9.95 13.43
CA ILE A 48 -12.19 8.91 12.37
C ILE A 48 -12.89 9.37 11.08
N GLU A 49 -14.00 10.08 11.17
CA GLU A 49 -14.73 10.61 10.02
C GLU A 49 -13.90 11.60 9.21
N VAL A 50 -13.13 12.46 9.90
CA VAL A 50 -12.23 13.42 9.25
C VAL A 50 -11.06 12.68 8.59
N LEU A 51 -10.45 11.71 9.30
CA LEU A 51 -9.40 10.87 8.72
C LEU A 51 -9.89 10.11 7.49
N ALA A 52 -11.11 9.58 7.52
CA ALA A 52 -11.72 8.90 6.37
C ALA A 52 -11.88 9.84 5.17
N VAL A 53 -12.37 11.07 5.38
CA VAL A 53 -12.49 12.07 4.31
C VAL A 53 -11.13 12.44 3.74
N VAL A 54 -10.13 12.68 4.59
CA VAL A 54 -8.77 13.03 4.18
C VAL A 54 -8.13 11.89 3.38
N LEU A 55 -8.28 10.65 3.84
CA LEU A 55 -7.77 9.46 3.15
C LEU A 55 -8.43 9.25 1.79
N CYS A 56 -9.77 9.36 1.71
CA CYS A 56 -10.49 9.27 0.43
C CYS A 56 -10.06 10.37 -0.55
N ALA A 57 -9.80 11.57 -0.07
CA ALA A 57 -9.32 12.68 -0.90
C ALA A 57 -7.88 12.43 -1.40
N ALA A 58 -7.00 11.89 -0.57
CA ALA A 58 -5.66 11.47 -0.97
C ALA A 58 -5.71 10.37 -2.05
N TRP A 59 -6.59 9.37 -1.88
CA TRP A 59 -6.81 8.32 -2.88
C TRP A 59 -7.39 8.87 -4.19
N PHE A 60 -8.28 9.86 -4.09
CA PHE A 60 -8.78 10.55 -5.28
C PHE A 60 -7.63 11.21 -6.07
N ALA A 61 -6.66 11.84 -5.40
CA ALA A 61 -5.49 12.40 -6.05
C ALA A 61 -4.64 11.30 -6.73
N TYR A 62 -4.41 10.14 -6.07
CA TYR A 62 -3.69 9.02 -6.67
C TYR A 62 -4.38 8.48 -7.90
N VAL A 63 -5.67 8.16 -7.79
CA VAL A 63 -6.45 7.59 -8.89
C VAL A 63 -6.56 8.58 -10.06
N SER A 64 -6.76 9.87 -9.77
CA SER A 64 -6.79 10.92 -10.80
C SER A 64 -5.45 11.07 -11.51
N GLY A 65 -4.34 11.06 -10.77
CA GLY A 65 -3.00 11.08 -11.34
C GLY A 65 -2.72 9.89 -12.24
N MET A 66 -3.09 8.70 -11.79
CA MET A 66 -3.00 7.47 -12.60
C MET A 66 -3.86 7.54 -13.87
N TRP A 67 -5.08 8.02 -13.74
CA TRP A 67 -5.98 8.22 -14.88
C TRP A 67 -5.37 9.17 -15.92
N ILE A 68 -4.81 10.30 -15.48
CA ILE A 68 -4.13 11.26 -16.35
C ILE A 68 -2.94 10.60 -17.04
N VAL A 69 -2.11 9.85 -16.30
CA VAL A 69 -0.96 9.14 -16.88
C VAL A 69 -1.42 8.10 -17.92
N SER A 70 -2.43 7.30 -17.62
CA SER A 70 -2.94 6.29 -18.55
C SER A 70 -3.50 6.92 -19.83
N THR A 71 -4.31 8.00 -19.69
CA THR A 71 -4.98 8.62 -20.83
C THR A 71 -4.05 9.41 -21.75
N HIS A 72 -2.97 10.00 -21.23
CA HIS A 72 -2.07 10.87 -21.99
C HIS A 72 -0.75 10.20 -22.38
N HIS A 73 -0.33 9.19 -21.65
CA HIS A 73 0.98 8.55 -21.81
C HIS A 73 0.92 7.01 -21.87
N GLY A 74 -0.27 6.43 -21.68
CA GLY A 74 -0.53 5.00 -21.77
C GLY A 74 -1.35 4.63 -23.01
N THR A 75 -2.06 3.51 -22.92
CA THR A 75 -3.00 3.06 -23.95
C THR A 75 -4.35 3.76 -23.86
N GLY A 76 -4.63 4.50 -22.80
CA GLY A 76 -5.94 5.02 -22.44
C GLY A 76 -6.83 4.02 -21.71
N SER A 77 -6.33 2.81 -21.47
CA SER A 77 -7.01 1.76 -20.69
C SER A 77 -6.26 1.54 -19.37
N PRO A 78 -6.71 2.13 -18.25
CA PRO A 78 -6.08 1.90 -16.94
C PRO A 78 -6.01 0.42 -16.57
N VAL A 79 -6.96 -0.38 -17.01
CA VAL A 79 -7.00 -1.84 -16.77
C VAL A 79 -5.78 -2.53 -17.37
N ASP A 80 -5.44 -2.19 -18.61
CA ASP A 80 -4.30 -2.78 -19.29
C ASP A 80 -2.97 -2.16 -18.88
N ASP A 81 -2.95 -0.83 -18.71
CA ASP A 81 -1.76 -0.07 -18.35
C ASP A 81 -1.22 -0.48 -16.98
N PHE A 82 -2.10 -0.68 -16.01
CA PHE A 82 -1.72 -1.04 -14.64
C PHE A 82 -1.86 -2.53 -14.31
N GLY A 83 -2.33 -3.36 -15.26
CA GLY A 83 -2.50 -4.79 -15.05
C GLY A 83 -3.62 -5.14 -14.06
N ILE A 84 -4.75 -4.42 -14.12
CA ILE A 84 -5.89 -4.61 -13.23
C ILE A 84 -6.67 -5.85 -13.66
N ARG A 85 -6.20 -7.01 -13.24
CA ARG A 85 -6.85 -8.30 -13.49
C ARG A 85 -6.85 -9.12 -12.21
N VAL A 86 -8.00 -9.73 -11.91
CA VAL A 86 -8.16 -10.65 -10.77
C VAL A 86 -8.65 -11.98 -11.32
N LEU A 87 -8.00 -13.06 -10.95
CA LEU A 87 -8.37 -14.43 -11.27
C LEU A 87 -8.69 -15.21 -9.99
N PRO A 88 -9.47 -16.29 -10.06
CA PRO A 88 -9.81 -17.09 -8.88
C PRO A 88 -8.58 -17.57 -8.08
N ILE A 89 -7.47 -17.87 -8.75
CA ILE A 89 -6.21 -18.28 -8.13
C ILE A 89 -5.62 -17.16 -7.23
N ASP A 90 -5.93 -15.91 -7.48
CA ASP A 90 -5.43 -14.78 -6.71
C ASP A 90 -5.99 -14.75 -5.27
N LEU A 91 -7.09 -15.47 -5.01
CA LEU A 91 -7.61 -15.68 -3.64
C LEU A 91 -6.60 -16.39 -2.71
N LEU A 92 -5.63 -17.15 -3.26
CA LEU A 92 -4.52 -17.69 -2.48
C LEU A 92 -3.68 -16.58 -1.83
N GLY A 93 -3.70 -15.38 -2.39
CA GLY A 93 -3.10 -14.21 -1.81
C GLY A 93 -3.57 -13.91 -0.39
N LEU A 94 -4.86 -14.15 -0.09
CA LEU A 94 -5.37 -13.97 1.28
C LEU A 94 -4.57 -14.81 2.28
N GLY A 95 -4.34 -16.09 1.97
CA GLY A 95 -3.54 -16.98 2.81
C GLY A 95 -2.07 -16.53 2.92
N ILE A 96 -1.49 -16.01 1.83
CA ILE A 96 -0.13 -15.45 1.84
C ILE A 96 -0.08 -14.22 2.76
N GLY A 97 -1.08 -13.34 2.71
CA GLY A 97 -1.18 -12.16 3.58
C GLY A 97 -1.31 -12.54 5.06
N VAL A 98 -2.17 -13.52 5.38
CA VAL A 98 -2.31 -14.05 6.74
C VAL A 98 -0.98 -14.62 7.26
N LEU A 99 -0.30 -15.44 6.45
CA LEU A 99 1.01 -15.99 6.82
C LEU A 99 2.08 -14.90 6.95
N ALA A 100 2.07 -13.89 6.08
CA ALA A 100 2.97 -12.75 6.19
C ALA A 100 2.78 -12.04 7.53
N GLN A 101 1.56 -11.72 7.92
CA GLN A 101 1.26 -11.02 9.17
C GLN A 101 1.60 -11.87 10.40
N LEU A 102 1.19 -13.13 10.44
CA LEU A 102 1.32 -13.97 11.64
C LEU A 102 2.72 -14.57 11.82
N VAL A 103 3.44 -14.81 10.72
CA VAL A 103 4.71 -15.54 10.76
C VAL A 103 5.85 -14.67 10.31
N VAL A 104 5.78 -14.10 9.09
CA VAL A 104 6.93 -13.40 8.52
C VAL A 104 7.26 -12.14 9.32
N ILE A 105 6.25 -11.34 9.68
CA ILE A 105 6.44 -10.13 10.49
C ILE A 105 7.05 -10.48 11.84
N ARG A 106 6.57 -11.52 12.51
CA ARG A 106 7.17 -11.97 13.78
C ARG A 106 8.63 -12.37 13.62
N ILE A 107 8.98 -13.11 12.57
CA ILE A 107 10.36 -13.49 12.30
C ILE A 107 11.26 -12.25 12.07
N VAL A 108 10.74 -11.22 11.40
CA VAL A 108 11.47 -9.95 11.19
C VAL A 108 11.72 -9.23 12.51
N TYR A 109 10.72 -9.16 13.39
CA TYR A 109 10.84 -8.40 14.64
C TYR A 109 11.49 -9.15 15.80
N LEU A 110 11.56 -10.48 15.79
CA LEU A 110 12.25 -11.26 16.82
C LEU A 110 13.70 -10.80 17.09
N PRO A 111 14.59 -10.70 16.09
CA PRO A 111 15.95 -10.24 16.32
C PRO A 111 16.02 -8.74 16.70
N LEU A 112 15.10 -7.93 16.17
CA LEU A 112 15.05 -6.50 16.49
C LEU A 112 14.62 -6.27 17.94
N GLY A 113 13.63 -7.00 18.44
CA GLY A 113 13.21 -6.98 19.83
C GLY A 113 14.29 -7.49 20.80
N ALA A 114 15.07 -8.51 20.37
CA ALA A 114 16.21 -8.99 21.18
C ALA A 114 17.35 -7.95 21.27
N LEU A 115 17.63 -7.21 20.18
CA LEU A 115 18.69 -6.19 20.12
C LEU A 115 18.25 -4.84 20.71
N TRP A 116 17.01 -4.46 20.54
CA TRP A 116 16.44 -3.18 21.00
C TRP A 116 15.11 -3.38 21.73
N PRO A 117 15.11 -4.02 22.93
CA PRO A 117 13.90 -4.44 23.65
C PRO A 117 13.02 -3.31 24.17
N ARG A 118 13.51 -2.07 24.13
CA ARG A 118 12.73 -0.88 24.51
C ARG A 118 12.06 -0.19 23.32
N THR A 119 12.44 -0.55 22.10
CA THR A 119 11.94 0.07 20.86
C THR A 119 10.95 -0.83 20.14
N PHE A 120 11.30 -2.11 19.98
CA PHE A 120 10.49 -3.08 19.23
C PHE A 120 9.73 -3.99 20.20
N THR A 121 8.79 -3.41 20.94
CA THR A 121 7.82 -4.16 21.78
C THR A 121 6.55 -4.44 20.98
N ASP A 122 5.80 -5.47 21.36
CA ASP A 122 4.51 -5.77 20.73
C ASP A 122 3.53 -4.59 20.88
N GLU A 123 3.52 -3.91 22.03
CA GLU A 123 2.72 -2.72 22.29
C GLU A 123 3.06 -1.57 21.32
N GLU A 124 4.34 -1.26 21.13
CA GLU A 124 4.75 -0.19 20.22
C GLU A 124 4.42 -0.51 18.74
N LEU A 125 4.51 -1.77 18.37
CA LEU A 125 4.16 -2.22 17.00
C LEU A 125 2.66 -2.18 16.73
N GLN A 126 1.83 -2.46 17.74
CA GLN A 126 0.37 -2.50 17.61
C GLN A 126 -0.30 -1.14 17.91
N ARG A 127 0.37 -0.27 18.65
CA ARG A 127 -0.18 1.00 19.16
C ARG A 127 -0.98 1.81 18.16
N ASN A 128 -0.51 1.96 16.92
CA ASN A 128 -1.22 2.74 15.92
C ASN A 128 -2.55 2.11 15.49
N ALA A 129 -2.55 0.80 15.33
CA ALA A 129 -3.77 0.08 14.97
C ALA A 129 -4.77 0.08 16.15
N GLU A 130 -4.29 -0.12 17.38
CA GLU A 130 -5.07 -0.03 18.60
C GLU A 130 -5.69 1.36 18.77
N GLU A 131 -4.89 2.43 18.64
CA GLU A 131 -5.38 3.82 18.74
C GLU A 131 -6.47 4.13 17.68
N LEU A 132 -6.39 3.57 16.49
CA LEU A 132 -7.42 3.74 15.45
C LEU A 132 -8.70 2.97 15.81
N VAL A 133 -8.55 1.74 16.31
CA VAL A 133 -9.68 0.89 16.72
C VAL A 133 -10.39 1.48 17.95
N ASP A 134 -9.66 1.90 18.95
CA ASP A 134 -10.21 2.47 20.19
C ASP A 134 -11.03 3.75 19.95
N ARG A 135 -10.66 4.53 18.93
CA ARG A 135 -11.39 5.74 18.54
C ARG A 135 -12.62 5.45 17.69
N ALA A 136 -12.67 4.29 17.05
CA ALA A 136 -13.77 3.91 16.21
C ALA A 136 -14.93 3.32 17.03
N SER A 137 -16.17 3.75 16.76
CA SER A 137 -17.36 3.23 17.42
C SER A 137 -18.56 3.17 16.49
N GLY A 138 -19.41 2.17 16.61
CA GLY A 138 -20.62 2.05 15.80
C GLY A 138 -20.31 2.06 14.29
N GLY A 139 -20.87 3.03 13.56
CA GLY A 139 -20.68 3.16 12.10
C GLY A 139 -19.24 3.43 11.68
N THR A 140 -18.46 4.15 12.50
CA THR A 140 -17.06 4.48 12.16
C THR A 140 -16.14 3.27 12.22
N THR A 141 -16.46 2.24 13.02
CA THR A 141 -15.75 0.96 13.00
C THR A 141 -15.89 0.26 11.64
N VAL A 142 -17.11 0.28 11.07
CA VAL A 142 -17.34 -0.29 9.73
C VAL A 142 -16.58 0.51 8.66
N VAL A 143 -16.60 1.85 8.76
CA VAL A 143 -15.83 2.71 7.84
C VAL A 143 -14.35 2.41 7.93
N LEU A 144 -13.78 2.37 9.13
CA LEU A 144 -12.38 2.04 9.35
C LEU A 144 -12.02 0.67 8.75
N PHE A 145 -12.85 -0.35 9.02
CA PHE A 145 -12.67 -1.70 8.48
C PHE A 145 -12.62 -1.69 6.95
N VAL A 146 -13.59 -1.06 6.30
CA VAL A 146 -13.66 -1.00 4.83
C VAL A 146 -12.45 -0.26 4.24
N LEU A 147 -12.07 0.87 4.83
CA LEU A 147 -10.94 1.66 4.35
C LEU A 147 -9.62 0.92 4.52
N VAL A 148 -9.35 0.34 5.70
CA VAL A 148 -8.06 -0.30 5.99
C VAL A 148 -7.95 -1.65 5.29
N VAL A 149 -9.00 -2.47 5.28
CA VAL A 149 -8.93 -3.85 4.77
C VAL A 149 -9.06 -3.90 3.24
N PHE A 150 -9.84 -3.02 2.63
CA PHE A 150 -10.08 -3.07 1.18
C PHE A 150 -9.57 -1.82 0.47
N GLY A 151 -9.90 -0.64 0.96
CA GLY A 151 -9.58 0.62 0.29
C GLY A 151 -8.09 0.85 0.14
N ALA A 152 -7.35 0.83 1.24
CA ALA A 152 -5.90 1.03 1.23
C ALA A 152 -5.18 -0.01 0.36
N PRO A 153 -5.39 -1.34 0.53
CA PRO A 153 -4.77 -2.34 -0.34
C PRO A 153 -5.00 -2.11 -1.82
N ILE A 154 -6.24 -1.81 -2.23
CA ILE A 154 -6.55 -1.62 -3.64
C ILE A 154 -5.82 -0.40 -4.19
N VAL A 155 -5.93 0.76 -3.54
CA VAL A 155 -5.34 2.00 -4.04
C VAL A 155 -3.81 1.95 -4.00
N GLU A 156 -3.23 1.40 -2.95
CA GLU A 156 -1.79 1.28 -2.82
C GLU A 156 -1.19 0.30 -3.84
N GLU A 157 -1.80 -0.87 -4.05
CA GLU A 157 -1.30 -1.79 -5.06
C GLU A 157 -1.41 -1.21 -6.47
N LEU A 158 -2.48 -0.49 -6.78
CA LEU A 158 -2.60 0.24 -8.04
C LEU A 158 -1.47 1.25 -8.20
N PHE A 159 -1.19 2.03 -7.17
CA PHE A 159 -0.24 3.14 -7.22
C PHE A 159 1.21 2.67 -7.22
N TYR A 160 1.57 1.75 -6.31
CA TYR A 160 2.96 1.26 -6.20
C TYR A 160 3.27 0.17 -7.21
N ARG A 161 2.40 -0.83 -7.39
CA ARG A 161 2.69 -2.00 -8.25
C ARG A 161 2.19 -1.79 -9.67
N GLY A 162 0.99 -1.20 -9.82
CA GLY A 162 0.39 -0.92 -11.13
C GLY A 162 1.13 0.17 -11.89
N LEU A 163 1.28 1.34 -11.30
CA LEU A 163 1.94 2.48 -11.97
C LEU A 163 3.47 2.38 -11.87
N LEU A 164 4.03 2.42 -10.67
CA LEU A 164 5.46 2.61 -10.49
C LEU A 164 6.28 1.34 -10.79
N GLN A 165 6.04 0.26 -10.05
CA GLN A 165 6.82 -0.97 -10.17
C GLN A 165 6.74 -1.55 -11.58
N ARG A 166 5.55 -1.64 -12.18
CA ARG A 166 5.34 -2.21 -13.51
C ARG A 166 6.13 -1.44 -14.59
N SER A 167 6.09 -0.12 -14.56
CA SER A 167 6.84 0.72 -15.51
C SER A 167 8.35 0.63 -15.32
N LEU A 168 8.82 0.54 -14.06
CA LEU A 168 10.24 0.39 -13.76
C LEU A 168 10.79 -0.99 -14.17
N LEU A 169 10.02 -2.06 -14.00
CA LEU A 169 10.41 -3.42 -14.40
C LEU A 169 10.64 -3.56 -15.90
N ALA A 170 10.03 -2.70 -16.73
CA ALA A 170 10.26 -2.67 -18.17
C ALA A 170 11.65 -2.13 -18.54
N ARG A 171 12.28 -1.35 -17.66
CA ARG A 171 13.52 -0.60 -17.94
C ARG A 171 14.73 -1.03 -17.11
N PHE A 172 14.49 -1.44 -15.85
CA PHE A 172 15.53 -1.70 -14.87
C PHE A 172 15.56 -3.16 -14.43
N ASN A 173 16.62 -3.54 -13.69
CA ASN A 173 16.76 -4.87 -13.14
C ASN A 173 15.66 -5.17 -12.11
N ASP A 174 15.04 -6.35 -12.23
CA ASP A 174 13.89 -6.78 -11.41
C ASP A 174 14.17 -6.67 -9.90
N VAL A 175 15.35 -7.13 -9.46
CA VAL A 175 15.73 -7.11 -8.04
C VAL A 175 15.84 -5.68 -7.51
N VAL A 176 16.49 -4.80 -8.29
CA VAL A 176 16.64 -3.39 -7.91
C VAL A 176 15.27 -2.71 -7.81
N VAL A 177 14.38 -2.97 -8.76
CA VAL A 177 13.04 -2.38 -8.78
C VAL A 177 12.22 -2.85 -7.57
N ILE A 178 12.18 -4.15 -7.31
CA ILE A 178 11.40 -4.70 -6.21
C ILE A 178 11.91 -4.17 -4.86
N ILE A 179 13.23 -4.17 -4.64
CA ILE A 179 13.82 -3.63 -3.42
C ILE A 179 13.55 -2.13 -3.30
N GLY A 180 13.73 -1.36 -4.37
CA GLY A 180 13.52 0.09 -4.36
C GLY A 180 12.08 0.48 -4.08
N VAL A 181 11.11 -0.19 -4.73
CA VAL A 181 9.67 0.08 -4.51
C VAL A 181 9.23 -0.38 -3.13
N ALA A 182 9.73 -1.51 -2.61
CA ALA A 182 9.45 -1.97 -1.25
C ALA A 182 10.01 -0.99 -0.20
N ALA A 183 11.22 -0.47 -0.40
CA ALA A 183 11.82 0.53 0.48
C ALA A 183 11.01 1.84 0.46
N LEU A 184 10.62 2.32 -0.73
CA LEU A 184 9.78 3.49 -0.89
C LEU A 184 8.42 3.30 -0.20
N PHE A 185 7.79 2.14 -0.38
CA PHE A 185 6.53 1.78 0.28
C PHE A 185 6.65 1.87 1.80
N ALA A 186 7.72 1.32 2.38
CA ALA A 186 7.95 1.38 3.81
C ALA A 186 8.17 2.82 4.32
N VAL A 187 9.05 3.58 3.65
CA VAL A 187 9.45 4.92 4.12
C VAL A 187 8.32 5.94 4.04
N ILE A 188 7.45 5.86 3.03
CA ILE A 188 6.30 6.78 2.87
C ILE A 188 5.28 6.67 4.01
N HIS A 189 5.24 5.55 4.73
CA HIS A 189 4.38 5.41 5.91
C HIS A 189 4.80 6.30 7.08
N LEU A 190 6.01 6.88 7.06
CA LEU A 190 6.56 7.82 8.04
C LEU A 190 6.54 7.29 9.49
N ARG A 191 6.62 5.99 9.66
CA ARG A 191 6.63 5.27 10.95
C ARG A 191 7.85 4.36 11.03
N PRO A 192 8.98 4.85 11.54
CA PRO A 192 10.26 4.12 11.52
C PRO A 192 10.22 2.73 12.15
N ILE A 193 9.38 2.56 13.20
CA ILE A 193 9.22 1.26 13.86
C ILE A 193 8.62 0.20 12.93
N GLU A 194 7.79 0.60 11.98
CA GLU A 194 7.11 -0.29 11.03
C GLU A 194 7.96 -0.58 9.77
N TYR A 195 9.03 0.20 9.52
CA TYR A 195 9.82 0.07 8.27
C TYR A 195 10.34 -1.34 7.99
N PRO A 196 10.89 -2.09 8.95
CA PRO A 196 11.37 -3.44 8.68
C PRO A 196 10.26 -4.38 8.22
N GLY A 197 9.12 -4.34 8.89
CA GLY A 197 7.94 -5.15 8.54
C GLY A 197 7.35 -4.74 7.20
N LEU A 198 7.11 -3.44 6.99
CA LEU A 198 6.56 -2.90 5.74
C LEU A 198 7.48 -3.14 4.55
N PHE A 199 8.79 -3.07 4.75
CA PHE A 199 9.75 -3.39 3.70
C PHE A 199 9.65 -4.85 3.25
N VAL A 200 9.67 -5.79 4.20
CA VAL A 200 9.54 -7.22 3.88
C VAL A 200 8.18 -7.54 3.29
N PHE A 201 7.12 -6.96 3.82
CA PHE A 201 5.79 -7.07 3.23
C PHE A 201 5.75 -6.48 1.80
N GLY A 202 6.36 -5.32 1.61
CA GLY A 202 6.54 -4.68 0.30
C GLY A 202 7.22 -5.57 -0.74
N LEU A 203 8.23 -6.36 -0.32
CA LEU A 203 8.88 -7.36 -1.16
C LEU A 203 7.92 -8.49 -1.55
N ILE A 204 7.12 -9.00 -0.59
CA ILE A 204 6.16 -10.09 -0.83
C ILE A 204 5.13 -9.69 -1.89
N VAL A 205 4.45 -8.55 -1.71
CA VAL A 205 3.42 -8.10 -2.66
C VAL A 205 4.04 -7.64 -3.98
N GLY A 206 5.25 -7.06 -3.94
CA GLY A 206 6.01 -6.71 -5.15
C GLY A 206 6.37 -7.92 -5.99
N MET A 207 6.83 -9.01 -5.37
CA MET A 207 7.07 -10.28 -6.04
C MET A 207 5.77 -10.91 -6.56
N ALA A 208 4.67 -10.87 -5.78
CA ALA A 208 3.38 -11.38 -6.21
C ALA A 208 2.88 -10.70 -7.50
N ALA A 209 2.96 -9.36 -7.57
CA ALA A 209 2.61 -8.60 -8.77
C ALA A 209 3.53 -8.91 -9.95
N MET A 210 4.86 -8.99 -9.74
CA MET A 210 5.82 -9.29 -10.78
C MET A 210 5.65 -10.70 -11.36
N LEU A 211 5.54 -11.71 -10.50
CA LEU A 211 5.46 -13.12 -10.93
C LEU A 211 4.14 -13.42 -11.67
N THR A 212 3.06 -12.76 -11.30
CA THR A 212 1.75 -12.96 -11.92
C THR A 212 1.51 -12.05 -13.12
N GLY A 213 2.27 -10.96 -13.26
CA GLY A 213 2.09 -9.93 -14.27
C GLY A 213 0.78 -9.12 -14.13
N ARG A 214 0.10 -9.24 -12.98
CA ARG A 214 -1.19 -8.60 -12.68
C ARG A 214 -1.32 -8.28 -11.19
N LEU A 215 -2.29 -7.43 -10.82
CA LEU A 215 -2.45 -6.95 -9.46
C LEU A 215 -3.29 -7.87 -8.54
N GLY A 216 -4.05 -8.81 -9.09
CA GLY A 216 -4.98 -9.61 -8.29
C GLY A 216 -4.33 -10.30 -7.09
N MET A 217 -3.21 -10.99 -7.31
CA MET A 217 -2.49 -11.69 -6.24
C MET A 217 -1.94 -10.73 -5.16
N SER A 218 -1.34 -9.60 -5.56
CA SER A 218 -0.79 -8.63 -4.61
C SER A 218 -1.90 -7.94 -3.81
N ILE A 219 -3.01 -7.56 -4.44
CA ILE A 219 -4.18 -6.98 -3.76
C ILE A 219 -4.74 -7.96 -2.73
N MET A 220 -4.96 -9.22 -3.10
CA MET A 220 -5.49 -10.23 -2.17
C MET A 220 -4.50 -10.50 -1.02
N THR A 221 -3.19 -10.52 -1.30
CA THR A 221 -2.16 -10.65 -0.26
C THR A 221 -2.22 -9.46 0.71
N HIS A 222 -2.37 -8.26 0.19
CA HIS A 222 -2.46 -7.06 1.01
C HIS A 222 -3.76 -7.02 1.85
N ILE A 223 -4.90 -7.40 1.26
CA ILE A 223 -6.17 -7.56 1.99
C ILE A 223 -6.01 -8.57 3.14
N GLY A 224 -5.43 -9.74 2.88
CA GLY A 224 -5.20 -10.76 3.91
C GLY A 224 -4.30 -10.26 5.03
N PHE A 225 -3.25 -9.52 4.71
CA PHE A 225 -2.34 -8.91 5.66
C PHE A 225 -3.05 -7.88 6.57
N ASN A 226 -3.73 -6.90 5.97
CA ASN A 226 -4.41 -5.84 6.71
C ASN A 226 -5.59 -6.38 7.53
N LEU A 227 -6.37 -7.32 6.97
CA LEU A 227 -7.45 -7.97 7.70
C LEU A 227 -6.92 -8.68 8.96
N THR A 228 -5.84 -9.43 8.82
CA THR A 228 -5.25 -10.14 9.95
C THR A 228 -4.69 -9.16 10.98
N GLY A 229 -3.97 -8.12 10.56
CA GLY A 229 -3.45 -7.09 11.45
C GLY A 229 -4.55 -6.40 12.23
N LEU A 230 -5.66 -6.04 11.57
CA LEU A 230 -6.80 -5.39 12.23
C LEU A 230 -7.50 -6.34 13.22
N LEU A 231 -7.67 -7.63 12.88
CA LEU A 231 -8.31 -8.62 13.77
C LEU A 231 -7.46 -8.94 15.01
N LEU A 232 -6.15 -8.69 14.99
CA LEU A 232 -5.28 -8.91 16.15
C LEU A 232 -5.41 -7.82 17.22
N VAL A 233 -5.98 -6.65 16.87
CA VAL A 233 -6.15 -5.50 17.77
C VAL A 233 -7.61 -5.17 18.07
N LEU A 234 -8.58 -5.91 17.49
CA LEU A 234 -10.01 -5.86 17.84
C LEU A 234 -10.31 -6.74 19.05
#